data_b08365f3c76ebc8f43ab7d52d4e9e51e
#
_entry.id   b08365f3c76ebc8f43ab7d52d4e9e51e
#
_cell.length_a   1.000
_cell.length_b   1.000
_cell.length_c   1.000
_cell.angle_alpha   90.00
_cell.angle_beta   90.00
_cell.angle_gamma   90.00
#
_symmetry.space_group_name_H-M   'P 1'
#
loop_
_entity.id
_entity.type
_entity.pdbx_description
1 polymer ?
#
loop_
_entity_poly.entity_id
_entity_poly.type
_entity_poly.pdbx_seq_one_letter_code
_entity_poly.pdbx_strand_id
1 'polypeptide(L)'
;TQDRQYARKLTRLYNESREDEPELRKSLLKKLLRKSGEIINIEPTFKCDYGYNISVGENFYANFDCVMLDVCPIEIGDNCMLAPGVHIYAATHPIDAKERISGTELGKPVKIGHNVWIGGRSIINPGVTIGNNVVVASGSVVTKSFPDNVIIGGNPAKIIKQITKDV
;
A
#
# COMPACT_ATOMS: atom_id res chain seq x y z
N THR A 1 0.32 2.89 21.32
CA THR A 1 -0.79 2.00 21.72
C THR A 1 -0.33 0.54 21.67
N GLN A 2 -1.00 -0.35 22.37
CA GLN A 2 -0.70 -1.79 22.37
C GLN A 2 -0.77 -2.39 20.95
N ASP A 3 -1.76 -1.99 20.17
CA ASP A 3 -1.94 -2.44 18.78
C ASP A 3 -0.73 -2.10 17.89
N ARG A 4 -0.24 -0.86 17.98
CA ARG A 4 0.95 -0.43 17.21
C ARG A 4 2.20 -1.20 17.67
N GLN A 5 2.33 -1.53 18.94
CA GLN A 5 3.42 -2.37 19.45
C GLN A 5 3.31 -3.81 18.94
N TYR A 6 2.08 -4.35 18.88
CA TYR A 6 1.82 -5.68 18.35
C TYR A 6 2.17 -5.76 16.86
N ALA A 7 1.72 -4.79 16.05
CA ALA A 7 2.08 -4.70 14.64
C ALA A 7 3.60 -4.63 14.42
N ARG A 8 4.30 -3.79 15.20
CA ARG A 8 5.78 -3.69 15.14
C ARG A 8 6.48 -4.98 15.52
N LYS A 9 5.93 -5.75 16.45
CA LYS A 9 6.45 -7.09 16.80
C LYS A 9 6.30 -8.05 15.60
N LEU A 10 5.13 -8.08 14.99
CA LEU A 10 4.85 -8.97 13.84
C LEU A 10 5.69 -8.60 12.61
N THR A 11 5.79 -7.31 12.28
CA THR A 11 6.62 -6.83 11.17
C THR A 11 8.11 -7.10 11.39
N ARG A 12 8.61 -6.97 12.61
CA ARG A 12 9.99 -7.35 12.93
C ARG A 12 10.22 -8.83 12.71
N LEU A 13 9.37 -9.71 13.27
CA LEU A 13 9.48 -11.15 13.08
C LEU A 13 9.39 -11.55 11.60
N TYR A 14 8.53 -10.87 10.84
CA TYR A 14 8.41 -11.07 9.41
C TYR A 14 9.68 -10.67 8.66
N ASN A 15 10.20 -9.48 8.94
CA ASN A 15 11.39 -8.96 8.27
C ASN A 15 12.68 -9.70 8.62
N GLU A 16 12.72 -10.38 9.77
CA GLU A 16 13.83 -11.23 10.22
C GLU A 16 13.67 -12.70 9.78
N SER A 17 12.51 -13.08 9.19
CA SER A 17 12.28 -14.43 8.71
C SER A 17 13.11 -14.74 7.47
N ARG A 18 13.50 -16.00 7.34
CA ARG A 18 14.32 -16.46 6.22
C ARG A 18 13.46 -16.74 4.99
N GLU A 19 14.07 -16.67 3.82
CA GLU A 19 13.43 -16.96 2.53
C GLU A 19 12.97 -18.43 2.40
N ASP A 20 13.56 -19.34 3.15
CA ASP A 20 13.21 -20.77 3.19
C ASP A 20 12.13 -21.10 4.25
N GLU A 21 11.47 -20.09 4.84
CA GLU A 21 10.41 -20.22 5.85
C GLU A 21 9.02 -19.73 5.34
N PRO A 22 8.51 -20.23 4.19
CA PRO A 22 7.30 -19.67 3.58
C PRO A 22 6.05 -19.80 4.45
N GLU A 23 5.91 -20.90 5.21
CA GLU A 23 4.75 -21.10 6.11
C GLU A 23 4.77 -20.13 7.29
N LEU A 24 5.94 -19.85 7.86
CA LEU A 24 6.10 -18.84 8.90
C LEU A 24 5.73 -17.46 8.36
N ARG A 25 6.26 -17.07 7.22
CA ARG A 25 5.95 -15.79 6.55
C ARG A 25 4.45 -15.63 6.30
N LYS A 26 3.81 -16.65 5.71
CA LYS A 26 2.36 -16.66 5.47
C LYS A 26 1.55 -16.52 6.76
N SER A 27 1.93 -17.27 7.81
CA SER A 27 1.29 -17.19 9.12
C SER A 27 1.40 -15.81 9.76
N LEU A 28 2.58 -15.16 9.66
CA LEU A 28 2.80 -13.82 10.20
C LEU A 28 1.98 -12.77 9.46
N LEU A 29 1.92 -12.83 8.13
CA LEU A 29 1.08 -11.94 7.32
C LEU A 29 -0.41 -12.10 7.62
N LYS A 30 -0.91 -13.34 7.75
CA LYS A 30 -2.32 -13.60 8.14
C LYS A 30 -2.66 -13.08 9.53
N LYS A 31 -1.70 -12.99 10.45
CA LYS A 31 -1.89 -12.39 11.78
C LYS A 31 -1.80 -10.86 11.76
N LEU A 32 -1.02 -10.31 10.85
CA LEU A 32 -0.76 -8.87 10.74
C LEU A 32 -1.87 -8.17 9.97
N LEU A 33 -2.24 -8.70 8.80
CA LEU A 33 -3.17 -8.06 7.87
C LEU A 33 -4.63 -8.36 8.24
N ARG A 34 -5.53 -7.43 7.95
CA ARG A 34 -6.98 -7.63 8.10
C ARG A 34 -7.47 -8.77 7.24
N LYS A 35 -7.02 -8.80 5.99
CA LYS A 35 -7.39 -9.80 4.99
C LYS A 35 -6.28 -9.94 3.98
N SER A 36 -6.00 -11.17 3.56
CA SER A 36 -5.15 -11.45 2.40
C SER A 36 -5.73 -12.60 1.59
N GLY A 37 -5.38 -12.66 0.30
CA GLY A 37 -5.57 -13.85 -0.51
C GLY A 37 -4.70 -15.03 -0.03
N GLU A 38 -4.84 -16.17 -0.68
CA GLU A 38 -4.02 -17.35 -0.39
C GLU A 38 -2.61 -17.22 -1.01
N ILE A 39 -2.52 -16.59 -2.18
CA ILE A 39 -1.25 -16.29 -2.85
C ILE A 39 -0.87 -14.85 -2.52
N ILE A 40 0.07 -14.70 -1.60
CA ILE A 40 0.60 -13.41 -1.17
C ILE A 40 2.10 -13.51 -0.97
N ASN A 41 2.84 -12.55 -1.53
CA ASN A 41 4.25 -12.40 -1.27
C ASN A 41 4.60 -10.94 -1.00
N ILE A 42 5.30 -10.70 0.10
CA ILE A 42 5.81 -9.36 0.48
C ILE A 42 7.29 -9.53 0.77
N GLU A 43 8.15 -8.87 0.02
CA GLU A 43 9.58 -8.92 0.29
C GLU A 43 9.95 -8.02 1.50
N PRO A 44 10.85 -8.48 2.37
CA PRO A 44 11.41 -7.64 3.42
C PRO A 44 12.23 -6.47 2.82
N THR A 45 12.26 -5.30 3.44
CA THR A 45 11.56 -4.97 4.68
C THR A 45 10.17 -4.41 4.36
N PHE A 46 9.19 -4.82 5.13
CA PHE A 46 7.84 -4.25 5.09
C PHE A 46 7.57 -3.50 6.39
N LYS A 47 6.88 -2.36 6.32
CA LYS A 47 6.50 -1.56 7.49
C LYS A 47 5.06 -1.10 7.39
N CYS A 48 4.36 -1.13 8.53
CA CYS A 48 3.01 -0.58 8.66
C CYS A 48 2.79 -0.02 10.07
N ASP A 49 1.69 0.72 10.27
CA ASP A 49 1.32 1.23 11.59
C ASP A 49 0.61 0.16 12.43
N TYR A 50 -0.44 -0.46 11.90
CA TYR A 50 -1.30 -1.41 12.60
C TYR A 50 -1.44 -2.75 11.89
N GLY A 51 -1.41 -2.78 10.57
CA GLY A 51 -1.62 -3.97 9.73
C GLY A 51 -3.08 -4.39 9.61
N TYR A 52 -3.86 -4.34 10.68
CA TYR A 52 -5.27 -4.75 10.67
C TYR A 52 -6.19 -3.83 9.87
N ASN A 53 -5.72 -2.71 9.36
CA ASN A 53 -6.44 -1.86 8.41
C ASN A 53 -6.04 -2.15 6.95
N ILE A 54 -5.12 -3.06 6.71
CA ILE A 54 -4.66 -3.42 5.37
C ILE A 54 -5.39 -4.67 4.89
N SER A 55 -6.03 -4.58 3.73
CA SER A 55 -6.62 -5.71 3.02
C SER A 55 -6.01 -5.81 1.63
N VAL A 56 -5.53 -6.99 1.26
CA VAL A 56 -5.01 -7.27 -0.08
C VAL A 56 -5.74 -8.47 -0.69
N GLY A 57 -5.93 -8.42 -1.98
CA GLY A 57 -6.59 -9.49 -2.74
C GLY A 57 -5.69 -10.69 -3.00
N GLU A 58 -6.16 -11.54 -3.94
CA GLU A 58 -5.44 -12.72 -4.39
C GLU A 58 -4.26 -12.33 -5.28
N ASN A 59 -3.20 -13.13 -5.26
CA ASN A 59 -2.01 -12.95 -6.08
C ASN A 59 -1.36 -11.56 -5.90
N PHE A 60 -1.27 -11.12 -4.63
CA PHE A 60 -0.64 -9.85 -4.28
C PHE A 60 0.87 -10.01 -4.13
N TYR A 61 1.62 -9.09 -4.74
CA TYR A 61 3.07 -9.00 -4.62
C TYR A 61 3.51 -7.60 -4.20
N ALA A 62 4.31 -7.49 -3.15
CA ALA A 62 5.04 -6.28 -2.81
C ALA A 62 6.55 -6.56 -2.76
N ASN A 63 7.30 -5.73 -3.46
CA ASN A 63 8.76 -5.80 -3.49
C ASN A 63 9.37 -5.13 -2.25
N PHE A 64 10.70 -5.07 -2.16
CA PHE A 64 11.47 -4.58 -1.01
C PHE A 64 11.06 -3.18 -0.55
N ASP A 65 11.14 -2.95 0.76
CA ASP A 65 11.02 -1.64 1.40
C ASP A 65 9.68 -0.92 1.20
N CYS A 66 8.60 -1.68 1.02
CA CYS A 66 7.26 -1.09 0.96
C CYS A 66 6.77 -0.63 2.35
N VAL A 67 6.08 0.51 2.38
CA VAL A 67 5.52 1.10 3.60
C VAL A 67 4.04 1.40 3.42
N MET A 68 3.21 0.98 4.39
CA MET A 68 1.78 1.29 4.43
C MET A 68 1.42 1.91 5.78
N LEU A 69 1.10 3.22 5.79
CA LEU A 69 0.67 3.90 7.01
C LEU A 69 -0.85 3.80 7.14
N ASP A 70 -1.29 2.75 7.79
CA ASP A 70 -2.68 2.29 7.82
C ASP A 70 -3.44 2.76 9.07
N VAL A 71 -3.47 4.08 9.33
CA VAL A 71 -4.31 4.62 10.40
C VAL A 71 -5.81 4.47 10.11
N CYS A 72 -6.19 4.27 8.84
CA CYS A 72 -7.50 3.85 8.39
C CYS A 72 -7.37 2.92 7.16
N PRO A 73 -8.47 2.39 6.60
CA PRO A 73 -8.40 1.31 5.62
C PRO A 73 -7.53 1.60 4.40
N ILE A 74 -6.66 0.63 4.06
CA ILE A 74 -5.97 0.50 2.78
C ILE A 74 -6.46 -0.80 2.15
N GLU A 75 -7.18 -0.69 1.03
CA GLU A 75 -7.78 -1.81 0.33
C GLU A 75 -7.13 -1.95 -1.05
N ILE A 76 -6.58 -3.12 -1.35
CA ILE A 76 -5.91 -3.43 -2.62
C ILE A 76 -6.55 -4.67 -3.22
N GLY A 77 -6.94 -4.59 -4.48
CA GLY A 77 -7.58 -5.68 -5.22
C GLY A 77 -6.63 -6.84 -5.58
N ASP A 78 -7.14 -7.73 -6.44
CA ASP A 78 -6.40 -8.90 -6.90
C ASP A 78 -5.35 -8.54 -7.96
N ASN A 79 -4.33 -9.40 -8.10
CA ASN A 79 -3.25 -9.30 -9.10
C ASN A 79 -2.54 -7.95 -9.07
N CYS A 80 -2.30 -7.41 -7.90
CA CYS A 80 -1.60 -6.15 -7.74
C CYS A 80 -0.12 -6.35 -7.42
N MET A 81 0.72 -5.52 -8.03
CA MET A 81 2.17 -5.54 -7.85
C MET A 81 2.68 -4.18 -7.41
N LEU A 82 3.42 -4.17 -6.31
CA LEU A 82 4.14 -3.00 -5.81
C LEU A 82 5.64 -3.19 -6.04
N ALA A 83 6.26 -2.28 -6.77
CA ALA A 83 7.70 -2.28 -6.97
C ALA A 83 8.45 -1.77 -5.71
N PRO A 84 9.79 -1.85 -5.66
CA PRO A 84 10.55 -1.47 -4.46
C PRO A 84 10.29 -0.05 -3.97
N GLY A 85 10.17 0.10 -2.65
CA GLY A 85 10.03 1.40 -2.02
C GLY A 85 8.70 2.12 -2.29
N VAL A 86 7.64 1.39 -2.65
CA VAL A 86 6.29 1.97 -2.78
C VAL A 86 5.75 2.30 -1.40
N HIS A 87 5.22 3.52 -1.26
CA HIS A 87 4.59 3.99 -0.03
C HIS A 87 3.12 4.29 -0.26
N ILE A 88 2.26 3.81 0.65
CA ILE A 88 0.83 4.07 0.65
C ILE A 88 0.46 4.69 2.00
N TYR A 89 -0.07 5.89 1.97
CA TYR A 89 -0.39 6.63 3.18
C TYR A 89 -1.90 6.84 3.31
N ALA A 90 -2.51 6.31 4.37
CA ALA A 90 -3.85 6.66 4.78
C ALA A 90 -3.84 7.73 5.89
N ALA A 91 -2.67 8.00 6.48
CA ALA A 91 -2.44 9.00 7.52
C ALA A 91 -2.27 10.40 6.93
N THR A 92 -2.83 11.40 7.61
CA THR A 92 -2.59 12.81 7.32
C THR A 92 -2.67 13.62 8.62
N HIS A 93 -2.29 14.90 8.56
CA HIS A 93 -2.35 15.82 9.67
C HIS A 93 -3.07 17.11 9.27
N PRO A 94 -3.64 17.84 10.24
CA PRO A 94 -4.22 19.17 10.00
C PRO A 94 -3.22 20.13 9.35
N ILE A 95 -3.70 20.95 8.41
CA ILE A 95 -2.89 22.00 7.79
C ILE A 95 -2.62 23.13 8.78
N ASP A 96 -3.61 23.47 9.60
CA ASP A 96 -3.45 24.46 10.66
C ASP A 96 -2.38 24.02 11.66
N ALA A 97 -1.43 24.89 11.95
CA ALA A 97 -0.29 24.59 12.77
C ALA A 97 -0.66 24.29 14.24
N LYS A 98 -1.63 25.02 14.81
CA LYS A 98 -2.05 24.82 16.20
C LYS A 98 -2.73 23.48 16.38
N GLU A 99 -3.58 23.12 15.44
CA GLU A 99 -4.26 21.82 15.42
C GLU A 99 -3.25 20.68 15.21
N ARG A 100 -2.30 20.83 14.28
CA ARG A 100 -1.26 19.82 14.01
C ARG A 100 -0.35 19.55 15.22
N ILE A 101 0.11 20.59 15.90
CA ILE A 101 0.99 20.43 17.07
C ILE A 101 0.26 19.92 18.32
N SER A 102 -1.08 19.94 18.35
CA SER A 102 -1.86 19.29 19.41
C SER A 102 -1.75 17.76 19.40
N GLY A 103 -1.12 17.18 18.36
CA GLY A 103 -0.99 15.75 18.17
C GLY A 103 -2.17 15.12 17.40
N THR A 104 -3.06 15.91 16.83
CA THR A 104 -4.18 15.43 16.01
C THR A 104 -3.67 14.70 14.77
N GLU A 105 -4.07 13.45 14.61
CA GLU A 105 -3.84 12.63 13.43
C GLU A 105 -5.18 12.35 12.74
N LEU A 106 -5.21 12.54 11.44
CA LEU A 106 -6.39 12.30 10.60
C LEU A 106 -6.09 11.15 9.64
N GLY A 107 -7.14 10.52 9.14
CA GLY A 107 -7.01 9.45 8.15
C GLY A 107 -8.01 9.60 7.01
N LYS A 108 -7.59 9.20 5.81
CA LYS A 108 -8.45 9.03 4.65
C LYS A 108 -8.14 7.69 3.99
N PRO A 109 -9.14 6.81 3.79
CA PRO A 109 -8.90 5.50 3.23
C PRO A 109 -8.33 5.58 1.82
N VAL A 110 -7.49 4.59 1.49
CA VAL A 110 -6.93 4.43 0.14
C VAL A 110 -7.52 3.17 -0.47
N LYS A 111 -7.93 3.24 -1.74
CA LYS A 111 -8.43 2.09 -2.50
C LYS A 111 -7.64 1.93 -3.79
N ILE A 112 -7.22 0.71 -4.07
CA ILE A 112 -6.53 0.32 -5.29
C ILE A 112 -7.30 -0.85 -5.88
N GLY A 113 -7.72 -0.73 -7.14
CA GLY A 113 -8.47 -1.75 -7.85
C GLY A 113 -7.66 -3.01 -8.15
N HIS A 114 -8.16 -3.80 -9.08
CA HIS A 114 -7.52 -5.05 -9.52
C HIS A 114 -6.53 -4.80 -10.67
N ASN A 115 -5.55 -5.68 -10.84
CA ASN A 115 -4.58 -5.65 -11.94
C ASN A 115 -3.80 -4.32 -11.99
N VAL A 116 -3.37 -3.81 -10.85
CA VAL A 116 -2.62 -2.56 -10.75
C VAL A 116 -1.14 -2.83 -10.53
N TRP A 117 -0.30 -2.15 -11.31
CA TRP A 117 1.14 -2.13 -11.10
C TRP A 117 1.60 -0.75 -10.66
N ILE A 118 2.19 -0.67 -9.47
CA ILE A 118 2.74 0.58 -8.92
C ILE A 118 4.26 0.53 -9.03
N GLY A 119 4.80 1.40 -9.88
CA GLY A 119 6.23 1.55 -10.11
C GLY A 119 7.01 2.03 -8.89
N GLY A 120 8.29 1.67 -8.85
CA GLY A 120 9.15 1.86 -7.69
C GLY A 120 9.21 3.30 -7.17
N ARG A 121 9.30 3.43 -5.83
CA ARG A 121 9.35 4.70 -5.11
C ARG A 121 8.18 5.65 -5.40
N SER A 122 7.05 5.11 -5.84
CA SER A 122 5.82 5.89 -5.94
C SER A 122 5.15 6.04 -4.58
N ILE A 123 4.45 7.15 -4.41
CA ILE A 123 3.71 7.49 -3.18
C ILE A 123 2.24 7.63 -3.52
N ILE A 124 1.37 6.91 -2.81
CA ILE A 124 -0.08 7.04 -2.90
C ILE A 124 -0.56 7.79 -1.66
N ASN A 125 -1.17 8.95 -1.86
CA ASN A 125 -1.58 9.84 -0.79
C ASN A 125 -2.97 9.50 -0.20
N PRO A 126 -3.28 9.97 1.01
CA PRO A 126 -4.54 9.72 1.69
C PRO A 126 -5.77 10.11 0.86
N GLY A 127 -6.78 9.24 0.85
CA GLY A 127 -8.06 9.46 0.17
C GLY A 127 -8.06 9.16 -1.33
N VAL A 128 -6.96 8.65 -1.87
CA VAL A 128 -6.85 8.28 -3.29
C VAL A 128 -7.57 6.97 -3.57
N THR A 129 -8.32 6.93 -4.68
CA THR A 129 -8.83 5.72 -5.31
C THR A 129 -8.17 5.55 -6.68
N ILE A 130 -7.51 4.43 -6.90
CA ILE A 130 -6.97 4.01 -8.20
C ILE A 130 -7.88 2.91 -8.74
N GLY A 131 -8.34 3.07 -9.97
CA GLY A 131 -9.20 2.10 -10.65
C GLY A 131 -8.48 0.80 -11.01
N ASN A 132 -9.14 -0.03 -11.81
CA ASN A 132 -8.60 -1.31 -12.28
C ASN A 132 -7.68 -1.12 -13.49
N ASN A 133 -6.75 -2.06 -13.69
CA ASN A 133 -5.85 -2.06 -14.84
C ASN A 133 -5.11 -0.72 -15.00
N VAL A 134 -4.47 -0.26 -13.92
CA VAL A 134 -3.72 0.99 -13.88
C VAL A 134 -2.24 0.69 -13.71
N VAL A 135 -1.41 1.43 -14.43
CA VAL A 135 0.05 1.46 -14.22
C VAL A 135 0.44 2.82 -13.67
N VAL A 136 1.13 2.83 -12.54
CA VAL A 136 1.73 4.01 -11.94
C VAL A 136 3.21 4.03 -12.27
N ALA A 137 3.67 5.02 -13.02
CA ALA A 137 5.10 5.16 -13.36
C ALA A 137 5.95 5.37 -12.11
N SER A 138 7.17 4.84 -12.11
CA SER A 138 8.10 4.95 -10.98
C SER A 138 8.35 6.40 -10.56
N GLY A 139 8.51 6.63 -9.25
CA GLY A 139 8.75 7.97 -8.69
C GLY A 139 7.54 8.91 -8.69
N SER A 140 6.34 8.39 -8.94
CA SER A 140 5.13 9.21 -8.98
C SER A 140 4.61 9.55 -7.59
N VAL A 141 3.97 10.72 -7.46
CA VAL A 141 3.21 11.12 -6.27
C VAL A 141 1.74 11.28 -6.66
N VAL A 142 0.93 10.30 -6.27
CA VAL A 142 -0.49 10.22 -6.61
C VAL A 142 -1.29 10.96 -5.55
N THR A 143 -1.79 12.14 -5.89
CA THR A 143 -2.48 13.06 -4.96
C THR A 143 -3.99 13.14 -5.16
N LYS A 144 -4.50 12.49 -6.22
CA LYS A 144 -5.93 12.42 -6.55
C LYS A 144 -6.29 11.07 -7.15
N SER A 145 -7.58 10.77 -7.22
CA SER A 145 -8.08 9.52 -7.78
C SER A 145 -8.00 9.47 -9.31
N PHE A 146 -7.87 8.24 -9.84
CA PHE A 146 -7.77 7.97 -11.27
C PHE A 146 -8.69 6.83 -11.68
N PRO A 147 -9.27 6.90 -12.90
CA PRO A 147 -10.16 5.86 -13.42
C PRO A 147 -9.41 4.60 -13.85
N ASP A 148 -10.16 3.61 -14.31
CA ASP A 148 -9.64 2.37 -14.89
C ASP A 148 -8.86 2.63 -16.19
N ASN A 149 -8.00 1.68 -16.55
CA ASN A 149 -7.33 1.57 -17.84
C ASN A 149 -6.46 2.78 -18.21
N VAL A 150 -5.65 3.25 -17.27
CA VAL A 150 -4.74 4.39 -17.50
C VAL A 150 -3.32 4.08 -17.04
N ILE A 151 -2.36 4.72 -17.71
CA ILE A 151 -1.00 4.90 -17.22
C ILE A 151 -0.91 6.30 -16.64
N ILE A 152 -0.50 6.40 -15.38
CA ILE A 152 -0.31 7.67 -14.68
C ILE A 152 1.13 7.85 -14.25
N GLY A 153 1.58 9.09 -14.10
CA GLY A 153 2.94 9.36 -13.62
C GLY A 153 3.20 10.83 -13.34
N GLY A 154 4.29 11.07 -12.64
CA GLY A 154 4.79 12.40 -12.28
C GLY A 154 4.47 12.81 -10.83
N ASN A 155 4.91 14.03 -10.48
CA ASN A 155 4.65 14.66 -9.18
C ASN A 155 4.14 16.09 -9.39
N PRO A 156 2.84 16.38 -9.19
CA PRO A 156 1.77 15.41 -8.94
C PRO A 156 1.47 14.54 -10.18
N ALA A 157 0.99 13.31 -9.96
CA ALA A 157 0.69 12.36 -11.02
C ALA A 157 -0.45 12.87 -11.93
N LYS A 158 -0.30 12.60 -13.23
CA LYS A 158 -1.29 12.89 -14.29
C LYS A 158 -1.42 11.67 -15.19
N ILE A 159 -2.52 11.60 -15.94
CA ILE A 159 -2.68 10.57 -16.98
C ILE A 159 -1.65 10.83 -18.09
N ILE A 160 -0.84 9.82 -18.36
CA ILE A 160 0.13 9.82 -19.46
C ILE A 160 -0.52 9.23 -20.71
N LYS A 161 -1.25 8.11 -20.55
CA LYS A 161 -1.83 7.35 -21.65
C LYS A 161 -3.03 6.54 -21.19
N GLN A 162 -4.00 6.31 -22.08
CA GLN A 162 -5.04 5.31 -21.94
C GLN A 162 -4.48 3.93 -22.31
N ILE A 163 -4.84 2.91 -21.55
CA ILE A 163 -4.56 1.52 -21.90
C ILE A 163 -5.72 1.05 -22.78
N THR A 164 -5.49 1.02 -24.08
CA THR A 164 -6.41 0.41 -25.05
C THR A 164 -6.08 -1.08 -25.17
N LYS A 165 -7.11 -1.94 -25.22
CA LYS A 165 -6.88 -3.31 -25.67
C LYS A 165 -6.48 -3.21 -27.14
N ASP A 166 -5.30 -3.68 -27.49
CA ASP A 166 -4.99 -3.99 -28.88
C ASP A 166 -5.96 -5.11 -29.29
N VAL A 167 -6.78 -4.80 -30.28
CA VAL A 167 -7.77 -5.73 -30.87
C VAL A 167 -7.03 -6.68 -31.81
#